data_8fd97d3ea4938ee2b0604f9de762a804
#
_entry.id   8fd97d3ea4938ee2b0604f9de762a804
#
_cell.length_a   1.000
_cell.length_b   1.000
_cell.length_c   1.000
_cell.angle_alpha   90.00
_cell.angle_beta   90.00
_cell.angle_gamma   90.00
#
_symmetry.space_group_name_H-M   'P 1'
#
loop_
_entity.id
_entity.type
_entity.pdbx_description
1 polymer ?
#
loop_
_entity_poly.entity_id
_entity_poly.type
_entity_poly.pdbx_seq_one_letter_code
_entity_poly.pdbx_strand_id
1 'polypeptide(L)'
;MHTVSRPYRPGDEVQINRLYRSITGRDRSTAEFAWEWLDTWAGQGSMNLVFDLDREEGDQLIAQYSLIPTPLSLWGRPTVAGKTENCMSHPDYRGSGLYSAHERECFEKEKKNYGFFYTTTGQVTGGAVGRVRTKLGYVAFDNWVNYTLWLRTGTLREDLSAIVAAKGTAGKALAPVLSGLLATVLQMYSHLRRRRACGYRVAVHGAADAPLEEIASLWERNRELYGISVDRSVGYLQWRINDDPHIEHEYLTMYGGDGLLGYVIYFVQRETLHVVDILVDGTRTTLFRHLLAALARRGRELRVERIRCLALRRSRLLPRRLRSAGCLDTAVLSPAGFIRGFRPRQFFLYIPEELRDDPRVSDHASWYITELVLEGLPRP
;
A
#
# COMPACT_ATOMS: atom_id res chain seq x y z
N MET A 1 15.54 -34.10 -13.12
CA MET A 1 15.05 -32.70 -13.13
C MET A 1 16.07 -31.85 -13.84
N HIS A 2 15.74 -31.42 -15.03
CA HIS A 2 16.60 -30.60 -15.88
C HIS A 2 16.10 -29.16 -15.85
N THR A 3 16.65 -28.34 -14.94
CA THR A 3 16.19 -26.96 -14.72
C THR A 3 17.08 -25.93 -15.39
N VAL A 4 16.43 -24.89 -15.96
CA VAL A 4 17.09 -23.71 -16.54
C VAL A 4 16.54 -22.46 -15.89
N SER A 5 17.43 -21.58 -15.42
CA SER A 5 17.08 -20.26 -14.88
C SER A 5 17.50 -19.17 -15.88
N ARG A 6 16.57 -18.25 -16.19
CA ARG A 6 16.84 -17.13 -17.10
C ARG A 6 15.90 -15.94 -16.86
N PRO A 7 16.26 -14.74 -17.31
CA PRO A 7 15.34 -13.61 -17.37
C PRO A 7 14.15 -13.90 -18.30
N TYR A 8 13.07 -13.14 -18.10
CA TYR A 8 11.89 -13.09 -18.96
C TYR A 8 12.27 -12.82 -20.43
N ARG A 9 11.53 -13.47 -21.32
CA ARG A 9 11.53 -13.21 -22.76
C ARG A 9 10.09 -13.08 -23.26
N PRO A 10 9.82 -12.25 -24.28
CA PRO A 10 8.49 -12.19 -24.90
C PRO A 10 7.97 -13.58 -25.26
N GLY A 11 6.73 -13.87 -24.87
CA GLY A 11 6.09 -15.18 -24.98
C GLY A 11 6.02 -15.96 -23.65
N ASP A 12 6.87 -15.66 -22.69
CA ASP A 12 6.85 -16.32 -21.37
C ASP A 12 5.61 -15.95 -20.53
N GLU A 13 4.96 -14.83 -20.85
CA GLU A 13 3.76 -14.36 -20.14
C GLU A 13 2.63 -15.40 -20.16
N VAL A 14 2.58 -16.24 -21.14
CA VAL A 14 1.60 -17.32 -21.22
C VAL A 14 1.80 -18.32 -20.07
N GLN A 15 3.03 -18.79 -19.87
CA GLN A 15 3.36 -19.71 -18.80
C GLN A 15 3.32 -19.02 -17.43
N ILE A 16 3.73 -17.75 -17.34
CA ILE A 16 3.64 -16.96 -16.11
C ILE A 16 2.18 -16.81 -15.67
N ASN A 17 1.26 -16.48 -16.58
CA ASN A 17 -0.16 -16.35 -16.25
C ASN A 17 -0.78 -17.70 -15.90
N ARG A 18 -0.35 -18.81 -16.53
CA ARG A 18 -0.76 -20.16 -16.13
C ARG A 18 -0.32 -20.49 -14.71
N LEU A 19 0.95 -20.24 -14.36
CA LEU A 19 1.47 -20.44 -13.01
C LEU A 19 0.73 -19.54 -12.00
N TYR A 20 0.52 -18.26 -12.34
CA TYR A 20 -0.24 -17.31 -11.52
C TYR A 20 -1.65 -17.83 -11.22
N ARG A 21 -2.38 -18.28 -12.24
CA ARG A 21 -3.73 -18.87 -12.10
C ARG A 21 -3.73 -20.12 -11.21
N SER A 22 -2.74 -21.00 -11.37
CA SER A 22 -2.64 -22.23 -10.57
C SER A 22 -2.47 -21.96 -9.07
N ILE A 23 -1.86 -20.82 -8.70
CA ILE A 23 -1.57 -20.45 -7.32
C ILE A 23 -2.66 -19.57 -6.72
N THR A 24 -3.20 -18.62 -7.50
CA THR A 24 -4.13 -17.61 -7.01
C THR A 24 -5.60 -17.92 -7.31
N GLY A 25 -5.86 -18.80 -8.27
CA GLY A 25 -7.19 -19.07 -8.82
C GLY A 25 -7.74 -17.93 -9.68
N ARG A 26 -6.93 -16.93 -10.05
CA ARG A 26 -7.34 -15.74 -10.82
C ARG A 26 -6.71 -15.77 -12.19
N ASP A 27 -7.48 -15.38 -13.19
CA ASP A 27 -6.93 -15.05 -14.50
C ASP A 27 -6.36 -13.64 -14.50
N ARG A 28 -5.34 -13.41 -15.30
CA ARG A 28 -4.74 -12.11 -15.56
C ARG A 28 -4.67 -11.92 -17.09
N SER A 29 -5.23 -10.85 -17.58
CA SER A 29 -5.20 -10.49 -18.99
C SER A 29 -3.78 -10.09 -19.45
N THR A 30 -3.57 -10.06 -20.75
CA THR A 30 -2.31 -9.55 -21.34
C THR A 30 -2.09 -8.08 -21.00
N ALA A 31 -3.16 -7.27 -20.98
CA ALA A 31 -3.08 -5.85 -20.64
C ALA A 31 -2.70 -5.65 -19.17
N GLU A 32 -3.29 -6.41 -18.23
CA GLU A 32 -2.91 -6.38 -16.82
C GLU A 32 -1.45 -6.81 -16.62
N PHE A 33 -1.00 -7.84 -17.33
CA PHE A 33 0.38 -8.28 -17.28
C PHE A 33 1.33 -7.20 -17.82
N ALA A 34 1.00 -6.60 -18.96
CA ALA A 34 1.81 -5.56 -19.58
C ALA A 34 1.95 -4.35 -18.64
N TRP A 35 0.85 -3.85 -18.10
CA TRP A 35 0.87 -2.76 -17.13
C TRP A 35 1.72 -3.08 -15.90
N GLU A 36 1.57 -4.26 -15.32
CA GLU A 36 2.28 -4.63 -14.09
C GLU A 36 3.79 -4.83 -14.31
N TRP A 37 4.20 -5.37 -15.50
CA TRP A 37 5.55 -5.87 -15.70
C TRP A 37 6.32 -5.27 -16.88
N LEU A 38 5.65 -4.90 -17.98
CA LEU A 38 6.33 -4.47 -19.20
C LEU A 38 6.36 -2.95 -19.35
N ASP A 39 5.26 -2.30 -19.00
CA ASP A 39 5.01 -0.89 -19.24
C ASP A 39 5.05 -0.09 -17.95
N THR A 40 5.94 -0.44 -17.00
CA THR A 40 6.05 0.33 -15.76
C THR A 40 6.62 1.73 -16.03
N TRP A 41 6.49 2.63 -15.07
CA TRP A 41 7.05 3.99 -15.16
C TRP A 41 8.56 4.02 -15.52
N ALA A 42 9.29 2.96 -15.23
CA ALA A 42 10.73 2.80 -15.49
C ALA A 42 11.01 1.80 -16.64
N GLY A 43 10.01 1.43 -17.42
CA GLY A 43 10.08 0.37 -18.41
C GLY A 43 9.85 -1.02 -17.81
N GLN A 44 10.44 -2.05 -18.40
CA GLN A 44 10.22 -3.43 -17.98
C GLN A 44 10.75 -3.70 -16.57
N GLY A 45 9.90 -4.27 -15.70
CA GLY A 45 10.28 -4.79 -14.39
C GLY A 45 11.18 -6.01 -14.49
N SER A 46 11.88 -6.33 -13.41
CA SER A 46 12.77 -7.50 -13.37
C SER A 46 11.95 -8.77 -13.13
N MET A 47 12.06 -9.74 -14.01
CA MET A 47 11.46 -11.07 -13.88
C MET A 47 12.51 -12.14 -14.18
N ASN A 48 12.75 -13.01 -13.21
CA ASN A 48 13.66 -14.15 -13.32
C ASN A 48 12.87 -15.45 -13.16
N LEU A 49 13.00 -16.34 -14.10
CA LEU A 49 12.16 -17.51 -14.29
C LEU A 49 12.98 -18.79 -14.19
N VAL A 50 12.39 -19.84 -13.62
CA VAL A 50 12.95 -21.20 -13.61
C VAL A 50 12.02 -22.15 -14.35
N PHE A 51 12.57 -22.86 -15.32
CA PHE A 51 11.88 -23.86 -16.11
C PHE A 51 12.42 -25.24 -15.79
N ASP A 52 11.55 -26.25 -15.71
CA ASP A 52 11.89 -27.67 -15.70
C ASP A 52 11.59 -28.23 -17.10
N LEU A 53 12.64 -28.55 -17.86
CA LEU A 53 12.53 -29.02 -19.23
C LEU A 53 12.02 -30.46 -19.35
N ASP A 54 11.94 -31.20 -18.24
CA ASP A 54 11.36 -32.54 -18.23
C ASP A 54 9.82 -32.52 -18.17
N ARG A 55 9.20 -31.33 -18.01
CA ARG A 55 7.74 -31.16 -18.05
C ARG A 55 7.25 -30.96 -19.48
N GLU A 56 5.94 -31.14 -19.66
CA GLU A 56 5.26 -30.90 -20.94
C GLU A 56 5.49 -29.47 -21.44
N GLU A 57 5.62 -29.32 -22.75
CA GLU A 57 5.77 -28.02 -23.37
C GLU A 57 4.61 -27.08 -23.00
N GLY A 58 4.94 -25.84 -22.62
CA GLY A 58 3.97 -24.85 -22.14
C GLY A 58 3.59 -24.94 -20.67
N ASP A 59 4.06 -25.96 -19.91
CA ASP A 59 3.88 -26.10 -18.47
C ASP A 59 5.23 -26.23 -17.72
N GLN A 60 6.29 -25.75 -18.36
CA GLN A 60 7.66 -25.89 -17.87
C GLN A 60 8.03 -24.87 -16.80
N LEU A 61 7.34 -23.73 -16.69
CA LEU A 61 7.63 -22.71 -15.71
C LEU A 61 7.25 -23.17 -14.30
N ILE A 62 8.25 -23.30 -13.43
CA ILE A 62 8.08 -23.84 -12.07
C ILE A 62 8.35 -22.80 -10.97
N ALA A 63 9.07 -21.72 -11.25
CA ALA A 63 9.28 -20.64 -10.28
C ALA A 63 9.50 -19.29 -10.96
N GLN A 64 9.12 -18.23 -10.25
CA GLN A 64 9.34 -16.85 -10.64
C GLN A 64 9.77 -16.02 -9.42
N TYR A 65 10.80 -15.20 -9.62
CA TYR A 65 11.16 -14.10 -8.73
C TYR A 65 11.10 -12.80 -9.51
N SER A 66 10.37 -11.81 -9.00
CA SER A 66 10.12 -10.57 -9.74
C SER A 66 10.14 -9.34 -8.87
N LEU A 67 10.55 -8.23 -9.47
CA LEU A 67 10.68 -6.92 -8.86
C LEU A 67 9.98 -5.85 -9.70
N ILE A 68 9.11 -5.09 -9.08
CA ILE A 68 8.52 -3.88 -9.65
C ILE A 68 9.36 -2.68 -9.20
N PRO A 69 9.90 -1.85 -10.11
CA PRO A 69 10.64 -0.65 -9.73
C PRO A 69 9.71 0.37 -9.09
N THR A 70 10.08 0.86 -7.91
CA THR A 70 9.32 1.89 -7.18
C THR A 70 10.24 3.09 -6.93
N PRO A 71 9.91 4.30 -7.42
CA PRO A 71 10.73 5.48 -7.20
C PRO A 71 10.57 5.96 -5.77
N LEU A 72 11.69 6.15 -5.08
CA LEU A 72 11.73 6.71 -3.75
C LEU A 72 12.52 8.01 -3.74
N SER A 73 12.18 8.88 -2.81
CA SER A 73 12.93 10.07 -2.44
C SER A 73 13.46 9.92 -1.02
N LEU A 74 14.77 10.06 -0.85
CA LEU A 74 15.44 10.10 0.45
C LEU A 74 15.82 11.55 0.75
N TRP A 75 14.97 12.25 1.48
CA TRP A 75 15.15 13.71 1.74
C TRP A 75 15.45 14.51 0.47
N GLY A 76 14.68 14.29 -0.59
CA GLY A 76 14.85 14.94 -1.87
C GLY A 76 15.83 14.25 -2.84
N ARG A 77 16.60 13.27 -2.39
CA ARG A 77 17.52 12.50 -3.27
C ARG A 77 16.78 11.32 -3.88
N PRO A 78 16.72 11.21 -5.22
CA PRO A 78 16.03 10.11 -5.88
C PRO A 78 16.79 8.78 -5.70
N THR A 79 16.03 7.72 -5.54
CA THR A 79 16.51 6.34 -5.61
C THR A 79 15.39 5.44 -6.11
N VAL A 80 15.71 4.19 -6.44
CA VAL A 80 14.73 3.20 -6.87
C VAL A 80 14.75 2.02 -5.90
N ALA A 81 13.58 1.61 -5.44
CA ALA A 81 13.41 0.37 -4.68
C ALA A 81 12.84 -0.73 -5.57
N GLY A 82 13.29 -1.96 -5.35
CA GLY A 82 12.70 -3.16 -5.93
C GLY A 82 11.57 -3.67 -5.03
N LYS A 83 10.32 -3.54 -5.46
CA LYS A 83 9.19 -4.18 -4.80
C LYS A 83 9.14 -5.63 -5.20
N THR A 84 9.34 -6.54 -4.26
CA THR A 84 9.22 -7.97 -4.51
C THR A 84 7.74 -8.35 -4.65
N GLU A 85 7.35 -8.80 -5.83
CA GLU A 85 5.97 -9.13 -6.16
C GLU A 85 5.89 -10.42 -7.00
N ASN A 86 4.74 -11.11 -6.95
CA ASN A 86 4.48 -12.34 -7.70
C ASN A 86 5.63 -13.36 -7.61
N CYS A 87 6.23 -13.49 -6.41
CA CYS A 87 7.22 -14.49 -6.12
C CYS A 87 6.54 -15.86 -5.98
N MET A 88 6.57 -16.64 -7.04
CA MET A 88 5.76 -17.85 -7.19
C MET A 88 6.62 -19.10 -7.26
N SER A 89 6.07 -20.21 -6.75
CA SER A 89 6.62 -21.55 -6.91
C SER A 89 5.48 -22.52 -7.18
N HIS A 90 5.65 -23.32 -8.23
CA HIS A 90 4.70 -24.38 -8.60
C HIS A 90 4.46 -25.30 -7.38
N PRO A 91 3.20 -25.70 -7.11
CA PRO A 91 2.88 -26.53 -5.94
C PRO A 91 3.76 -27.77 -5.78
N ASP A 92 4.05 -28.47 -6.86
CA ASP A 92 4.84 -29.72 -6.86
C ASP A 92 6.30 -29.54 -6.43
N TYR A 93 6.82 -28.31 -6.51
CA TYR A 93 8.21 -27.96 -6.17
C TYR A 93 8.33 -27.26 -4.81
N ARG A 94 7.23 -27.14 -4.08
CA ARG A 94 7.26 -26.55 -2.72
C ARG A 94 8.00 -27.46 -1.76
N GLY A 95 8.80 -26.86 -0.88
CA GLY A 95 9.58 -27.60 0.12
C GLY A 95 10.91 -28.16 -0.40
N SER A 96 11.18 -28.16 -1.71
CA SER A 96 12.43 -28.67 -2.30
C SER A 96 13.65 -27.77 -2.06
N GLY A 97 13.44 -26.53 -1.62
CA GLY A 97 14.50 -25.53 -1.49
C GLY A 97 14.82 -24.76 -2.78
N LEU A 98 14.34 -25.22 -3.94
CA LEU A 98 14.60 -24.64 -5.26
C LEU A 98 14.25 -23.15 -5.31
N TYR A 99 13.05 -22.78 -4.87
CA TYR A 99 12.63 -21.39 -4.86
C TYR A 99 13.55 -20.50 -4.01
N SER A 100 13.94 -20.96 -2.81
CA SER A 100 14.80 -20.17 -1.92
C SER A 100 16.22 -19.98 -2.47
N ALA A 101 16.74 -20.97 -3.21
CA ALA A 101 18.02 -20.87 -3.90
C ALA A 101 17.94 -19.88 -5.06
N HIS A 102 16.91 -20.00 -5.90
CA HIS A 102 16.64 -19.10 -7.03
C HIS A 102 16.45 -17.65 -6.56
N GLU A 103 15.60 -17.42 -5.56
CA GLU A 103 15.39 -16.08 -5.01
C GLU A 103 16.67 -15.45 -4.50
N ARG A 104 17.52 -16.21 -3.80
CA ARG A 104 18.82 -15.71 -3.32
C ARG A 104 19.72 -15.29 -4.49
N GLU A 105 19.84 -16.11 -5.51
CA GLU A 105 20.65 -15.81 -6.69
C GLU A 105 20.16 -14.53 -7.40
N CYS A 106 18.86 -14.42 -7.63
CA CYS A 106 18.25 -13.26 -8.25
C CYS A 106 18.42 -12.01 -7.40
N PHE A 107 18.20 -12.12 -6.09
CA PHE A 107 18.38 -11.01 -5.16
C PHE A 107 19.81 -10.47 -5.16
N GLU A 108 20.82 -11.35 -5.14
CA GLU A 108 22.22 -10.93 -5.21
C GLU A 108 22.56 -10.23 -6.54
N LYS A 109 21.98 -10.69 -7.66
CA LYS A 109 22.16 -10.03 -8.97
C LYS A 109 21.52 -8.65 -9.00
N GLU A 110 20.33 -8.51 -8.40
CA GLU A 110 19.53 -7.28 -8.46
C GLU A 110 19.99 -6.20 -7.45
N LYS A 111 20.77 -6.54 -6.43
CA LYS A 111 21.27 -5.57 -5.44
C LYS A 111 21.96 -4.36 -6.05
N LYS A 112 22.60 -4.51 -7.20
CA LYS A 112 23.27 -3.42 -7.91
C LYS A 112 22.33 -2.45 -8.64
N ASN A 113 21.08 -2.87 -8.86
CA ASN A 113 20.09 -2.13 -9.64
C ASN A 113 19.14 -1.32 -8.75
N TYR A 114 19.03 -1.69 -7.46
CA TYR A 114 18.06 -1.10 -6.54
C TYR A 114 18.71 -0.66 -5.23
N GLY A 115 18.39 0.56 -4.81
CA GLY A 115 18.87 1.10 -3.54
C GLY A 115 18.17 0.51 -2.31
N PHE A 116 16.99 -0.09 -2.47
CA PHE A 116 16.23 -0.78 -1.42
C PHE A 116 15.45 -1.93 -2.02
N PHE A 117 15.07 -2.89 -1.15
CA PHE A 117 14.05 -3.87 -1.53
C PHE A 117 12.98 -3.90 -0.44
N TYR A 118 11.74 -4.03 -0.85
CA TYR A 118 10.66 -4.18 0.10
C TYR A 118 9.60 -5.18 -0.39
N THR A 119 8.86 -5.72 0.57
CA THR A 119 7.68 -6.52 0.31
C THR A 119 6.64 -6.31 1.41
N THR A 120 5.40 -6.50 1.07
CA THR A 120 4.28 -6.48 2.01
C THR A 120 3.66 -7.88 2.09
N THR A 121 3.44 -8.37 3.28
CA THR A 121 2.81 -9.68 3.45
C THR A 121 1.57 -9.59 4.33
N GLY A 122 0.55 -10.38 4.02
CA GLY A 122 -0.63 -10.51 4.87
C GLY A 122 -0.42 -11.35 6.13
N GLN A 123 0.76 -11.92 6.30
CA GLN A 123 1.10 -12.76 7.46
C GLN A 123 2.08 -12.02 8.37
N VAL A 124 1.74 -11.94 9.64
CA VAL A 124 2.63 -11.47 10.70
C VAL A 124 3.82 -12.42 10.83
N THR A 125 4.95 -11.92 11.30
CA THR A 125 6.22 -12.62 11.58
C THR A 125 6.06 -14.13 11.87
N GLY A 126 6.74 -14.97 11.07
CA GLY A 126 6.73 -16.43 11.21
C GLY A 126 6.14 -17.21 10.03
N GLY A 127 5.45 -16.56 9.10
CA GLY A 127 5.02 -17.17 7.84
C GLY A 127 6.20 -17.55 6.93
N ALA A 128 5.97 -18.43 5.95
CA ALA A 128 7.01 -18.90 5.03
C ALA A 128 7.72 -17.72 4.34
N VAL A 129 6.97 -16.74 3.86
CA VAL A 129 7.51 -15.53 3.20
C VAL A 129 8.42 -14.73 4.15
N GLY A 130 8.00 -14.49 5.40
CA GLY A 130 8.80 -13.75 6.37
C GLY A 130 10.12 -14.44 6.68
N ARG A 131 10.13 -15.77 6.81
CA ARG A 131 11.37 -16.55 7.04
C ARG A 131 12.35 -16.45 5.87
N VAL A 132 11.86 -16.50 4.64
CA VAL A 132 12.71 -16.35 3.45
C VAL A 132 13.29 -14.95 3.39
N ARG A 133 12.49 -13.91 3.60
CA ARG A 133 12.94 -12.50 3.61
C ARG A 133 14.01 -12.27 4.68
N THR A 134 13.80 -12.77 5.90
CA THR A 134 14.81 -12.63 6.98
C THR A 134 16.14 -13.30 6.62
N LYS A 135 16.12 -14.46 5.95
CA LYS A 135 17.33 -15.14 5.48
C LYS A 135 18.08 -14.35 4.38
N LEU A 136 17.39 -13.49 3.65
CA LEU A 136 17.97 -12.58 2.65
C LEU A 136 18.42 -11.24 3.25
N GLY A 137 18.34 -11.08 4.56
CA GLY A 137 18.75 -9.84 5.25
C GLY A 137 17.68 -8.75 5.32
N TYR A 138 16.42 -9.06 4.95
CA TYR A 138 15.33 -8.12 5.21
C TYR A 138 15.02 -8.05 6.69
N VAL A 139 14.68 -6.88 7.16
CA VAL A 139 14.14 -6.67 8.49
C VAL A 139 12.62 -6.54 8.44
N ALA A 140 11.93 -7.05 9.46
CA ALA A 140 10.52 -6.78 9.69
C ALA A 140 10.40 -5.34 10.19
N PHE A 141 10.42 -4.39 9.25
CA PHE A 141 10.61 -2.97 9.52
C PHE A 141 9.44 -2.39 10.32
N ASP A 142 8.21 -2.55 9.81
CA ASP A 142 7.02 -2.00 10.47
C ASP A 142 5.76 -2.80 10.09
N ASN A 143 4.65 -2.46 10.72
CA ASN A 143 3.34 -2.97 10.37
C ASN A 143 2.51 -1.90 9.65
N TRP A 144 1.86 -2.32 8.56
CA TRP A 144 0.79 -1.56 7.96
C TRP A 144 -0.47 -1.66 8.81
N VAL A 145 -1.02 -0.50 9.16
CA VAL A 145 -2.27 -0.42 9.91
C VAL A 145 -3.26 0.51 9.23
N ASN A 146 -4.53 0.19 9.34
CA ASN A 146 -5.58 1.06 8.84
C ASN A 146 -5.92 2.12 9.88
N TYR A 147 -5.93 3.36 9.43
CA TYR A 147 -6.52 4.50 10.14
C TYR A 147 -7.88 4.74 9.51
N THR A 148 -8.95 4.58 10.30
CA THR A 148 -10.32 4.67 9.81
C THR A 148 -11.03 5.88 10.39
N LEU A 149 -11.71 6.61 9.51
CA LEU A 149 -12.67 7.64 9.86
C LEU A 149 -14.07 7.13 9.51
N TRP A 150 -14.87 6.85 10.52
CA TRP A 150 -16.27 6.46 10.31
C TRP A 150 -17.11 7.70 10.01
N LEU A 151 -17.87 7.64 8.94
CA LEU A 151 -18.80 8.69 8.53
C LEU A 151 -20.22 8.43 9.06
N ARG A 152 -20.55 7.16 9.34
CA ARG A 152 -21.81 6.72 9.93
C ARG A 152 -21.58 6.09 11.30
N THR A 153 -22.38 6.49 12.27
CA THR A 153 -22.29 5.98 13.64
C THR A 153 -22.75 4.51 13.72
N GLY A 154 -23.71 4.09 12.88
CA GLY A 154 -24.18 2.72 12.82
C GLY A 154 -23.08 1.72 12.56
N THR A 155 -22.29 1.92 11.50
CA THR A 155 -21.17 1.05 11.14
C THR A 155 -20.08 1.00 12.23
N LEU A 156 -19.78 2.15 12.84
CA LEU A 156 -18.83 2.18 13.97
C LEU A 156 -19.38 1.36 15.15
N ARG A 157 -20.67 1.47 15.44
CA ARG A 157 -21.32 0.71 16.50
C ARG A 157 -21.31 -0.80 16.23
N GLU A 158 -21.54 -1.22 14.99
CA GLU A 158 -21.48 -2.64 14.57
C GLU A 158 -20.07 -3.20 14.74
N ASP A 159 -19.06 -2.49 14.24
CA ASP A 159 -17.66 -2.87 14.39
C ASP A 159 -17.26 -3.02 15.87
N LEU A 160 -17.64 -2.06 16.71
CA LEU A 160 -17.40 -2.10 18.15
C LEU A 160 -18.18 -3.19 18.87
N SER A 161 -19.43 -3.46 18.45
CA SER A 161 -20.24 -4.54 18.99
C SER A 161 -19.59 -5.89 18.76
N ALA A 162 -19.04 -6.12 17.55
CA ALA A 162 -18.33 -7.34 17.24
C ALA A 162 -17.09 -7.53 18.14
N ILE A 163 -16.34 -6.44 18.42
CA ILE A 163 -15.17 -6.48 19.32
C ILE A 163 -15.57 -6.84 20.74
N VAL A 164 -16.61 -6.21 21.27
CA VAL A 164 -17.10 -6.45 22.64
C VAL A 164 -17.66 -7.86 22.80
N ALA A 165 -18.45 -8.30 21.82
CA ALA A 165 -19.05 -9.64 21.81
C ALA A 165 -17.99 -10.77 21.78
N ALA A 166 -16.85 -10.53 21.18
CA ALA A 166 -15.74 -11.49 21.12
C ALA A 166 -15.11 -11.79 22.50
N LYS A 167 -15.44 -11.01 23.53
CA LYS A 167 -14.95 -11.21 24.91
C LYS A 167 -15.78 -12.21 25.73
N GLY A 168 -16.60 -13.04 25.08
CA GLY A 168 -17.36 -14.11 25.70
C GLY A 168 -18.82 -13.73 26.00
N THR A 169 -19.50 -14.54 26.84
CA THR A 169 -20.94 -14.39 27.12
C THR A 169 -21.32 -13.06 27.75
N ALA A 170 -20.55 -12.61 28.74
CA ALA A 170 -20.74 -11.28 29.34
C ALA A 170 -20.52 -10.17 28.33
N GLY A 171 -19.52 -10.29 27.45
CA GLY A 171 -19.29 -9.37 26.36
C GLY A 171 -20.47 -9.29 25.39
N LYS A 172 -21.07 -10.44 25.03
CA LYS A 172 -22.25 -10.47 24.15
C LYS A 172 -23.46 -9.74 24.75
N ALA A 173 -23.71 -9.93 26.05
CA ALA A 173 -24.81 -9.25 26.75
C ALA A 173 -24.62 -7.72 26.83
N LEU A 174 -23.40 -7.24 27.04
CA LEU A 174 -23.08 -5.83 27.16
C LEU A 174 -22.80 -5.11 25.84
N ALA A 175 -22.58 -5.86 24.76
CA ALA A 175 -22.19 -5.30 23.46
C ALA A 175 -23.13 -4.19 22.95
N PRO A 176 -24.45 -4.30 22.99
CA PRO A 176 -25.35 -3.25 22.47
C PRO A 176 -25.20 -1.90 23.18
N VAL A 177 -25.02 -1.93 24.49
CA VAL A 177 -24.92 -0.72 25.32
C VAL A 177 -23.53 -0.10 25.21
N LEU A 178 -22.49 -0.89 25.44
CA LEU A 178 -21.10 -0.42 25.42
C LEU A 178 -20.70 0.07 24.04
N SER A 179 -21.08 -0.63 22.98
CA SER A 179 -20.78 -0.21 21.62
C SER A 179 -21.48 1.09 21.24
N GLY A 180 -22.72 1.29 21.68
CA GLY A 180 -23.47 2.53 21.47
C GLY A 180 -22.82 3.74 22.14
N LEU A 181 -22.47 3.63 23.41
CA LEU A 181 -21.79 4.68 24.17
C LEU A 181 -20.43 5.00 23.56
N LEU A 182 -19.62 3.97 23.32
CA LEU A 182 -18.28 4.15 22.76
C LEU A 182 -18.32 4.73 21.35
N ALA A 183 -19.26 4.29 20.49
CA ALA A 183 -19.45 4.84 19.16
C ALA A 183 -19.79 6.33 19.21
N THR A 184 -20.66 6.74 20.11
CA THR A 184 -21.04 8.15 20.29
C THR A 184 -19.85 9.01 20.72
N VAL A 185 -19.09 8.56 21.71
CA VAL A 185 -17.88 9.27 22.19
C VAL A 185 -16.83 9.39 21.09
N LEU A 186 -16.52 8.30 20.39
CA LEU A 186 -15.55 8.30 19.31
C LEU A 186 -16.01 9.14 18.11
N GLN A 187 -17.29 9.14 17.78
CA GLN A 187 -17.86 9.97 16.72
C GLN A 187 -17.78 11.46 17.09
N MET A 188 -18.11 11.81 18.33
CA MET A 188 -17.98 13.18 18.82
C MET A 188 -16.52 13.63 18.82
N TYR A 189 -15.59 12.81 19.28
CA TYR A 189 -14.15 13.06 19.19
C TYR A 189 -13.71 13.32 17.73
N SER A 190 -14.11 12.45 16.80
CA SER A 190 -13.79 12.59 15.39
C SER A 190 -14.39 13.88 14.81
N HIS A 191 -15.62 14.22 15.19
CA HIS A 191 -16.29 15.45 14.74
C HIS A 191 -15.60 16.72 15.22
N LEU A 192 -15.23 16.77 16.48
CA LEU A 192 -14.53 17.92 17.09
C LEU A 192 -13.12 18.16 16.47
N ARG A 193 -12.49 17.08 16.03
CA ARG A 193 -11.15 17.14 15.39
C ARG A 193 -11.19 17.59 13.92
N ARG A 194 -12.33 17.45 13.24
CA ARG A 194 -12.49 17.88 11.86
C ARG A 194 -12.77 19.39 11.80
N ARG A 195 -11.87 20.15 11.20
CA ARG A 195 -12.12 21.54 10.88
C ARG A 195 -12.79 21.63 9.51
N ARG A 196 -13.69 22.60 9.35
CA ARG A 196 -14.26 22.91 8.02
C ARG A 196 -13.17 23.46 7.11
N ALA A 197 -13.17 23.05 5.85
CA ALA A 197 -12.28 23.62 4.82
C ALA A 197 -12.81 25.01 4.39
N CYS A 198 -12.78 25.98 5.30
CA CYS A 198 -13.17 27.34 5.00
C CYS A 198 -12.03 28.08 4.28
N GLY A 199 -12.35 28.81 3.22
CA GLY A 199 -11.39 29.63 2.48
C GLY A 199 -10.54 28.89 1.45
N TYR A 200 -10.76 27.59 1.25
CA TYR A 200 -10.07 26.80 0.22
C TYR A 200 -11.04 26.36 -0.86
N ARG A 201 -10.61 26.46 -2.12
CA ARG A 201 -11.31 25.86 -3.25
C ARG A 201 -11.00 24.36 -3.29
N VAL A 202 -12.01 23.53 -3.37
CA VAL A 202 -11.88 22.07 -3.47
C VAL A 202 -12.45 21.63 -4.80
N ALA A 203 -11.71 20.78 -5.54
CA ALA A 203 -12.16 20.18 -6.79
C ALA A 203 -12.00 18.66 -6.72
N VAL A 204 -12.76 17.95 -7.55
CA VAL A 204 -12.66 16.49 -7.74
C VAL A 204 -12.41 16.25 -9.22
N HIS A 205 -11.47 15.36 -9.51
CA HIS A 205 -11.05 15.01 -10.86
C HIS A 205 -11.06 13.48 -11.02
N GLY A 206 -11.35 13.00 -12.21
CA GLY A 206 -11.06 11.64 -12.64
C GLY A 206 -9.63 11.50 -13.15
N ALA A 207 -9.29 10.30 -13.64
CA ALA A 207 -7.96 10.04 -14.21
C ALA A 207 -7.67 10.92 -15.45
N ALA A 208 -8.68 11.17 -16.29
CA ALA A 208 -8.52 11.88 -17.56
C ALA A 208 -8.20 13.38 -17.39
N ASP A 209 -8.64 14.00 -16.30
CA ASP A 209 -8.47 15.43 -15.98
C ASP A 209 -7.66 15.66 -14.70
N ALA A 210 -6.92 14.65 -14.27
CA ALA A 210 -6.09 14.71 -13.08
C ALA A 210 -4.96 15.75 -13.24
N PRO A 211 -4.79 16.68 -12.27
CA PRO A 211 -3.78 17.74 -12.35
C PRO A 211 -2.39 17.22 -11.93
N LEU A 212 -1.83 16.27 -12.69
CA LEU A 212 -0.60 15.56 -12.33
C LEU A 212 0.61 16.48 -12.21
N GLU A 213 0.73 17.49 -13.09
CA GLU A 213 1.81 18.47 -13.05
C GLU A 213 1.74 19.35 -11.80
N GLU A 214 0.54 19.75 -11.37
CA GLU A 214 0.38 20.50 -10.12
C GLU A 214 0.73 19.65 -8.89
N ILE A 215 0.36 18.37 -8.93
CA ILE A 215 0.70 17.39 -7.88
C ILE A 215 2.21 17.18 -7.83
N ALA A 216 2.86 16.97 -8.97
CA ALA A 216 4.31 16.82 -9.06
C ALA A 216 5.03 18.09 -8.57
N SER A 217 4.55 19.28 -8.95
CA SER A 217 5.08 20.55 -8.47
C SER A 217 4.91 20.73 -6.95
N LEU A 218 3.77 20.32 -6.40
CA LEU A 218 3.55 20.30 -4.95
C LEU A 218 4.53 19.33 -4.27
N TRP A 219 4.77 18.16 -4.86
CA TRP A 219 5.73 17.20 -4.36
C TRP A 219 7.15 17.76 -4.38
N GLU A 220 7.62 18.28 -5.52
CA GLU A 220 8.98 18.80 -5.68
C GLU A 220 9.36 19.84 -4.62
N ARG A 221 8.48 20.80 -4.32
CA ARG A 221 8.76 21.82 -3.30
C ARG A 221 8.68 21.31 -1.85
N ASN A 222 8.21 20.07 -1.66
CA ASN A 222 8.00 19.49 -0.32
C ASN A 222 8.78 18.20 -0.05
N ARG A 223 9.40 17.58 -1.04
CA ARG A 223 9.98 16.23 -0.95
C ARG A 223 10.99 16.06 0.19
N GLU A 224 11.78 17.08 0.49
CA GLU A 224 12.73 17.06 1.61
C GLU A 224 12.04 16.96 2.97
N LEU A 225 10.87 17.58 3.12
CA LEU A 225 10.10 17.63 4.36
C LEU A 225 9.42 16.30 4.70
N TYR A 226 9.24 15.45 3.68
CA TYR A 226 8.54 14.18 3.83
C TYR A 226 9.48 12.99 4.08
N GLY A 227 10.79 13.25 4.21
CA GLY A 227 11.78 12.24 4.58
C GLY A 227 11.97 11.18 3.49
N ILE A 228 11.81 9.90 3.86
CA ILE A 228 11.82 8.78 2.91
C ILE A 228 10.37 8.53 2.47
N SER A 229 10.12 8.72 1.19
CA SER A 229 8.77 8.63 0.62
C SER A 229 8.81 8.17 -0.83
N VAL A 230 7.68 7.69 -1.33
CA VAL A 230 7.51 7.45 -2.76
C VAL A 230 7.61 8.78 -3.50
N ASP A 231 8.29 8.78 -4.63
CA ASP A 231 8.28 9.90 -5.55
C ASP A 231 6.90 10.04 -6.22
N ARG A 232 6.53 11.29 -6.55
CA ARG A 232 5.23 11.62 -7.14
C ARG A 232 5.40 12.35 -8.45
N SER A 233 6.37 11.88 -9.25
CA SER A 233 6.53 12.35 -10.62
C SER A 233 5.30 12.04 -11.46
N VAL A 234 5.07 12.86 -12.50
CA VAL A 234 3.96 12.67 -13.43
C VAL A 234 3.95 11.26 -14.02
N GLY A 235 5.11 10.78 -14.50
CA GLY A 235 5.21 9.46 -15.10
C GLY A 235 4.86 8.32 -14.14
N TYR A 236 5.26 8.42 -12.86
CA TYR A 236 4.91 7.40 -11.87
C TYR A 236 3.42 7.43 -11.54
N LEU A 237 2.84 8.62 -11.33
CA LEU A 237 1.41 8.76 -11.03
C LEU A 237 0.55 8.35 -12.22
N GLN A 238 0.98 8.68 -13.45
CA GLN A 238 0.29 8.24 -14.66
C GLN A 238 0.21 6.71 -14.71
N TRP A 239 1.36 6.04 -14.67
CA TRP A 239 1.41 4.58 -14.69
C TRP A 239 0.66 3.95 -13.52
N ARG A 240 0.96 4.41 -12.30
CA ARG A 240 0.50 3.72 -11.08
C ARG A 240 -0.98 3.96 -10.76
N ILE A 241 -1.54 5.08 -11.18
CA ILE A 241 -2.88 5.52 -10.79
C ILE A 241 -3.81 5.62 -12.01
N ASN A 242 -3.42 6.37 -13.05
CA ASN A 242 -4.31 6.61 -14.17
C ASN A 242 -4.42 5.42 -15.12
N ASP A 243 -3.31 4.70 -15.31
CA ASP A 243 -3.25 3.53 -16.19
C ASP A 243 -3.56 2.21 -15.45
N ASP A 244 -3.93 2.26 -14.16
CA ASP A 244 -4.28 1.07 -13.37
C ASP A 244 -5.51 0.36 -13.96
N PRO A 245 -5.38 -0.86 -14.51
CA PRO A 245 -6.49 -1.56 -15.15
C PRO A 245 -7.49 -2.18 -14.17
N HIS A 246 -7.19 -2.14 -12.86
CA HIS A 246 -7.98 -2.81 -11.84
C HIS A 246 -8.88 -1.85 -11.06
N ILE A 247 -8.50 -0.57 -10.96
CA ILE A 247 -9.13 0.38 -10.06
C ILE A 247 -9.23 1.75 -10.74
N GLU A 248 -10.45 2.25 -10.82
CA GLU A 248 -10.69 3.64 -11.20
C GLU A 248 -10.48 4.56 -9.99
N HIS A 249 -9.54 5.49 -10.14
CA HIS A 249 -9.16 6.43 -9.09
C HIS A 249 -9.75 7.80 -9.33
N GLU A 250 -10.05 8.50 -8.23
CA GLU A 250 -10.43 9.92 -8.22
C GLU A 250 -9.40 10.73 -7.41
N TYR A 251 -9.32 12.01 -7.74
CA TYR A 251 -8.46 12.99 -7.08
C TYR A 251 -9.32 14.06 -6.42
N LEU A 252 -9.09 14.31 -5.13
CA LEU A 252 -9.63 15.48 -4.45
C LEU A 252 -8.48 16.45 -4.22
N THR A 253 -8.59 17.64 -4.78
CA THR A 253 -7.57 18.70 -4.71
C THR A 253 -8.07 19.87 -3.88
N MET A 254 -7.16 20.54 -3.17
CA MET A 254 -7.45 21.71 -2.35
C MET A 254 -6.49 22.84 -2.71
N TYR A 255 -7.06 23.98 -3.11
CA TYR A 255 -6.33 25.15 -3.57
C TYR A 255 -6.46 26.32 -2.60
N GLY A 256 -5.37 27.10 -2.48
CA GLY A 256 -5.33 28.44 -1.89
C GLY A 256 -5.07 29.52 -2.93
N GLY A 257 -4.74 30.73 -2.48
CA GLY A 257 -4.41 31.83 -3.38
C GLY A 257 -3.23 31.55 -4.31
N ASP A 258 -2.24 30.80 -3.83
CA ASP A 258 -0.97 30.54 -4.51
C ASP A 258 -0.92 29.17 -5.23
N GLY A 259 -2.06 28.51 -5.42
CA GLY A 259 -2.14 27.23 -6.14
C GLY A 259 -2.51 26.04 -5.28
N LEU A 260 -2.06 24.84 -5.70
CA LEU A 260 -2.37 23.57 -5.04
C LEU A 260 -1.69 23.47 -3.67
N LEU A 261 -2.50 23.32 -2.61
CA LEU A 261 -2.08 23.17 -1.22
C LEU A 261 -2.13 21.74 -0.70
N GLY A 262 -2.83 20.87 -1.39
CA GLY A 262 -2.90 19.46 -1.01
C GLY A 262 -3.85 18.68 -1.90
N TYR A 263 -3.67 17.35 -1.88
CA TYR A 263 -4.51 16.43 -2.63
C TYR A 263 -4.70 15.11 -1.88
N VAL A 264 -5.71 14.38 -2.31
CA VAL A 264 -5.94 12.97 -1.95
C VAL A 264 -6.26 12.21 -3.22
N ILE A 265 -5.57 11.09 -3.43
CA ILE A 265 -5.93 10.08 -4.44
C ILE A 265 -6.69 8.98 -3.70
N TYR A 266 -7.84 8.62 -4.22
CA TYR A 266 -8.70 7.63 -3.59
C TYR A 266 -9.52 6.83 -4.61
N PHE A 267 -10.06 5.72 -4.16
CA PHE A 267 -11.09 4.97 -4.87
C PHE A 267 -12.18 4.51 -3.90
N VAL A 268 -13.32 4.15 -4.43
CA VAL A 268 -14.43 3.61 -3.63
C VAL A 268 -14.61 2.14 -3.97
N GLN A 269 -14.60 1.31 -2.93
CA GLN A 269 -14.92 -0.11 -3.08
C GLN A 269 -15.94 -0.50 -2.02
N ARG A 270 -17.10 -1.00 -2.47
CA ARG A 270 -18.25 -1.22 -1.61
C ARG A 270 -18.61 0.09 -0.88
N GLU A 271 -18.73 0.06 0.44
CA GLU A 271 -19.10 1.21 1.27
C GLU A 271 -17.88 1.89 1.93
N THR A 272 -16.69 1.70 1.35
CA THR A 272 -15.44 2.24 1.89
C THR A 272 -14.73 3.09 0.85
N LEU A 273 -14.33 4.30 1.23
CA LEU A 273 -13.40 5.13 0.49
C LEU A 273 -11.99 4.81 0.96
N HIS A 274 -11.15 4.35 0.05
CA HIS A 274 -9.76 3.99 0.29
C HIS A 274 -8.85 5.11 -0.17
N VAL A 275 -8.03 5.63 0.74
CA VAL A 275 -7.01 6.64 0.43
C VAL A 275 -5.75 5.93 -0.05
N VAL A 276 -5.37 6.17 -1.31
CA VAL A 276 -4.15 5.63 -1.92
C VAL A 276 -2.96 6.53 -1.62
N ASP A 277 -3.13 7.83 -1.80
CA ASP A 277 -2.12 8.82 -1.45
C ASP A 277 -2.75 10.10 -0.90
N ILE A 278 -2.01 10.79 -0.04
CA ILE A 278 -2.43 12.06 0.55
C ILE A 278 -1.20 12.91 0.86
N LEU A 279 -1.20 14.15 0.41
CA LEU A 279 -0.11 15.09 0.64
C LEU A 279 -0.63 16.51 0.80
N VAL A 280 0.03 17.30 1.62
CA VAL A 280 -0.25 18.73 1.77
C VAL A 280 1.04 19.55 1.74
N ASP A 281 0.90 20.81 1.38
CA ASP A 281 2.00 21.76 1.35
C ASP A 281 2.60 21.96 2.76
N GLY A 282 3.92 21.78 2.85
CA GLY A 282 4.64 21.79 4.11
C GLY A 282 4.18 20.69 5.08
N THR A 283 4.48 20.89 6.36
CA THR A 283 4.14 19.94 7.44
C THR A 283 2.95 20.38 8.27
N ARG A 284 2.16 21.35 7.82
CA ARG A 284 1.07 21.97 8.56
C ARG A 284 -0.09 21.01 8.81
N THR A 285 -0.23 20.56 10.04
CA THR A 285 -1.33 19.67 10.46
C THR A 285 -2.72 20.31 10.19
N THR A 286 -2.81 21.63 10.19
CA THR A 286 -4.07 22.34 9.92
C THR A 286 -4.55 22.11 8.49
N LEU A 287 -3.66 22.23 7.47
CA LEU A 287 -4.00 21.95 6.08
C LEU A 287 -4.46 20.50 5.89
N PHE A 288 -3.76 19.56 6.51
CA PHE A 288 -4.14 18.15 6.47
C PHE A 288 -5.55 17.90 7.04
N ARG A 289 -5.90 18.58 8.15
CA ARG A 289 -7.25 18.49 8.74
C ARG A 289 -8.33 19.07 7.84
N HIS A 290 -8.04 20.17 7.14
CA HIS A 290 -8.96 20.75 6.16
C HIS A 290 -9.17 19.82 4.96
N LEU A 291 -8.09 19.26 4.43
CA LEU A 291 -8.14 18.32 3.32
C LEU A 291 -8.95 17.05 3.68
N LEU A 292 -8.70 16.48 4.85
CA LEU A 292 -9.45 15.30 5.31
C LEU A 292 -10.92 15.63 5.63
N ALA A 293 -11.22 16.85 6.06
CA ALA A 293 -12.61 17.31 6.23
C ALA A 293 -13.34 17.44 4.88
N ALA A 294 -12.64 17.90 3.83
CA ALA A 294 -13.18 17.94 2.47
C ALA A 294 -13.43 16.51 1.94
N LEU A 295 -12.48 15.61 2.15
CA LEU A 295 -12.65 14.19 1.79
C LEU A 295 -13.82 13.54 2.54
N ALA A 296 -14.00 13.85 3.82
CA ALA A 296 -15.14 13.37 4.61
C ALA A 296 -16.48 13.90 4.10
N ARG A 297 -16.54 15.11 3.53
CA ARG A 297 -17.71 15.65 2.84
C ARG A 297 -17.97 14.86 1.56
N ARG A 298 -16.93 14.67 0.72
CA ARG A 298 -17.01 13.86 -0.49
C ARG A 298 -17.51 12.43 -0.20
N GLY A 299 -16.99 11.79 0.84
CA GLY A 299 -17.42 10.45 1.27
C GLY A 299 -18.91 10.38 1.65
N ARG A 300 -19.48 11.46 2.25
CA ARG A 300 -20.93 11.53 2.52
C ARG A 300 -21.75 11.70 1.25
N GLU A 301 -21.27 12.51 0.29
CA GLU A 301 -21.88 12.67 -1.04
C GLU A 301 -21.94 11.31 -1.76
N LEU A 302 -20.84 10.55 -1.71
CA LEU A 302 -20.73 9.19 -2.24
C LEU A 302 -21.45 8.11 -1.39
N ARG A 303 -22.05 8.50 -0.26
CA ARG A 303 -22.76 7.63 0.67
C ARG A 303 -21.92 6.49 1.26
N VAL A 304 -20.60 6.62 1.27
CA VAL A 304 -19.74 5.64 1.92
C VAL A 304 -19.84 5.71 3.44
N GLU A 305 -19.59 4.61 4.10
CA GLU A 305 -19.69 4.49 5.55
C GLU A 305 -18.43 4.90 6.28
N ARG A 306 -17.30 4.70 5.63
CA ARG A 306 -15.98 4.95 6.22
C ARG A 306 -14.94 5.35 5.18
N ILE A 307 -13.91 6.05 5.68
CA ILE A 307 -12.69 6.35 4.94
C ILE A 307 -11.56 5.58 5.59
N ARG A 308 -10.76 4.89 4.80
CA ARG A 308 -9.56 4.15 5.24
C ARG A 308 -8.32 4.75 4.64
N CYS A 309 -7.32 4.94 5.47
CA CYS A 309 -5.97 5.30 5.06
C CYS A 309 -4.98 4.29 5.66
N LEU A 310 -4.21 3.64 4.81
CA LEU A 310 -3.18 2.71 5.22
C LEU A 310 -1.89 3.49 5.53
N ALA A 311 -1.23 3.20 6.65
CA ALA A 311 0.03 3.83 7.02
C ALA A 311 0.92 2.88 7.82
N LEU A 312 2.22 3.10 7.77
CA LEU A 312 3.16 2.43 8.66
C LEU A 312 2.93 2.91 10.10
N ARG A 313 2.81 1.97 11.03
CA ARG A 313 2.37 2.25 12.41
C ARG A 313 3.30 3.17 13.17
N ARG A 314 4.62 2.96 13.00
CA ARG A 314 5.67 3.71 13.69
C ARG A 314 6.08 4.99 12.96
N SER A 315 5.65 5.18 11.72
CA SER A 315 5.85 6.44 11.00
C SER A 315 5.30 7.60 11.85
N ARG A 316 6.03 8.70 11.88
CA ARG A 316 5.64 9.82 12.74
C ARG A 316 4.60 10.73 12.10
N LEU A 317 4.82 11.08 10.84
CA LEU A 317 4.09 12.18 10.20
C LEU A 317 2.66 11.80 9.86
N LEU A 318 2.46 10.75 9.06
CA LEU A 318 1.13 10.36 8.57
C LEU A 318 0.20 9.87 9.68
N PRO A 319 0.60 8.93 10.57
CA PRO A 319 -0.24 8.51 11.69
C PRO A 319 -0.64 9.64 12.64
N ARG A 320 0.28 10.57 12.93
CA ARG A 320 -0.01 11.72 13.79
C ARG A 320 -1.06 12.64 13.16
N ARG A 321 -0.93 12.91 11.86
CA ARG A 321 -1.88 13.73 11.10
C ARG A 321 -3.26 13.08 11.03
N LEU A 322 -3.32 11.78 10.73
CA LEU A 322 -4.57 11.03 10.67
C LEU A 322 -5.30 11.07 12.02
N ARG A 323 -4.60 10.78 13.12
CA ARG A 323 -5.19 10.90 14.47
C ARG A 323 -5.64 12.32 14.78
N SER A 324 -4.86 13.32 14.40
CA SER A 324 -5.24 14.74 14.65
C SER A 324 -6.50 15.15 13.88
N ALA A 325 -6.80 14.48 12.76
CA ALA A 325 -7.99 14.70 11.94
C ALA A 325 -9.18 13.80 12.34
N GLY A 326 -9.04 13.00 13.40
CA GLY A 326 -10.11 12.17 13.97
C GLY A 326 -10.18 10.75 13.41
N CYS A 327 -9.17 10.28 12.66
CA CYS A 327 -9.07 8.88 12.31
C CYS A 327 -8.61 8.06 13.51
N LEU A 328 -9.15 6.86 13.64
CA LEU A 328 -8.81 5.92 14.71
C LEU A 328 -7.93 4.81 14.17
N ASP A 329 -6.91 4.44 14.93
CA ASP A 329 -6.05 3.29 14.67
C ASP A 329 -6.83 2.00 14.94
N THR A 330 -7.17 1.27 13.89
CA THR A 330 -7.98 0.07 14.01
C THR A 330 -7.24 -1.12 14.62
N ALA A 331 -5.90 -1.13 14.57
CA ALA A 331 -5.10 -2.14 15.25
C ALA A 331 -5.20 -2.01 16.77
N VAL A 332 -5.41 -0.80 17.30
CA VAL A 332 -5.68 -0.57 18.73
C VAL A 332 -7.09 -1.03 19.08
N LEU A 333 -8.07 -0.75 18.22
CA LEU A 333 -9.47 -1.13 18.46
C LEU A 333 -9.67 -2.65 18.34
N SER A 334 -8.94 -3.31 17.46
CA SER A 334 -9.08 -4.75 17.19
C SER A 334 -7.73 -5.45 17.11
N PRO A 335 -6.97 -5.60 18.22
CA PRO A 335 -5.63 -6.21 18.22
C PRO A 335 -5.62 -7.63 17.67
N ALA A 336 -6.70 -8.39 17.86
CA ALA A 336 -6.86 -9.76 17.40
C ALA A 336 -7.44 -9.88 15.97
N GLY A 337 -7.66 -8.75 15.27
CA GLY A 337 -8.17 -8.75 13.90
C GLY A 337 -9.62 -9.22 13.75
N PHE A 338 -10.45 -9.06 14.78
CA PHE A 338 -11.88 -9.43 14.77
C PHE A 338 -12.69 -8.62 13.75
N ILE A 339 -12.25 -7.42 13.41
CA ILE A 339 -12.86 -6.62 12.36
C ILE A 339 -12.31 -7.09 11.02
N ARG A 340 -13.19 -7.59 10.14
CA ARG A 340 -12.79 -8.05 8.80
C ARG A 340 -12.02 -6.95 8.04
N GLY A 341 -10.89 -7.32 7.41
CA GLY A 341 -10.04 -6.40 6.65
C GLY A 341 -9.07 -5.56 7.48
N PHE A 342 -8.96 -5.78 8.80
CA PHE A 342 -8.09 -5.02 9.67
C PHE A 342 -6.85 -5.78 10.18
N ARG A 343 -6.53 -6.91 9.57
CA ARG A 343 -5.28 -7.61 9.95
C ARG A 343 -4.08 -6.77 9.54
N PRO A 344 -3.16 -6.48 10.49
CA PRO A 344 -1.91 -5.80 10.15
C PRO A 344 -1.15 -6.60 9.10
N ARG A 345 -0.60 -5.91 8.11
CA ARG A 345 0.34 -6.50 7.15
C ARG A 345 1.74 -6.13 7.58
N GLN A 346 2.69 -7.04 7.43
CA GLN A 346 4.08 -6.79 7.72
C GLN A 346 4.73 -6.08 6.52
N PHE A 347 5.46 -5.01 6.78
CA PHE A 347 6.34 -4.36 5.83
C PHE A 347 7.77 -4.84 6.09
N PHE A 348 8.31 -5.61 5.16
CA PHE A 348 9.70 -6.05 5.17
C PHE A 348 10.53 -5.14 4.31
N LEU A 349 11.69 -4.75 4.81
CA LEU A 349 12.61 -3.85 4.14
C LEU A 349 14.02 -4.41 4.18
N TYR A 350 14.70 -4.46 3.03
CA TYR A 350 16.14 -4.61 2.95
C TYR A 350 16.76 -3.23 2.76
N ILE A 351 17.64 -2.88 3.69
CA ILE A 351 18.43 -1.63 3.65
C ILE A 351 19.82 -2.02 3.15
N PRO A 352 20.34 -1.38 2.08
CA PRO A 352 21.67 -1.65 1.57
C PRO A 352 22.75 -1.29 2.58
N GLU A 353 23.91 -1.91 2.48
CA GLU A 353 24.98 -1.82 3.49
C GLU A 353 25.43 -0.38 3.72
N GLU A 354 25.57 0.39 2.64
CA GLU A 354 25.98 1.80 2.67
C GLU A 354 24.99 2.74 3.39
N LEU A 355 23.75 2.31 3.59
CA LEU A 355 22.71 3.09 4.28
C LEU A 355 22.32 2.53 5.64
N ARG A 356 22.87 1.38 6.06
CA ARG A 356 22.53 0.74 7.36
C ARG A 356 22.92 1.57 8.55
N ASP A 357 24.07 2.24 8.45
CA ASP A 357 24.62 3.06 9.53
C ASP A 357 24.04 4.47 9.56
N ASP A 358 23.21 4.87 8.58
CA ASP A 358 22.47 6.12 8.66
C ASP A 358 21.27 5.93 9.60
N PRO A 359 21.32 6.52 10.82
CA PRO A 359 20.27 6.35 11.81
C PRO A 359 18.91 6.87 11.33
N ARG A 360 18.90 7.79 10.35
CA ARG A 360 17.68 8.35 9.80
C ARG A 360 16.93 7.31 8.93
N VAL A 361 17.67 6.40 8.27
CA VAL A 361 17.08 5.34 7.45
C VAL A 361 16.43 4.27 8.33
N SER A 362 17.09 3.95 9.45
CA SER A 362 16.57 2.99 10.44
C SER A 362 15.45 3.57 11.31
N ASP A 363 15.34 4.90 11.40
CA ASP A 363 14.27 5.56 12.14
C ASP A 363 12.94 5.50 11.37
N HIS A 364 11.98 4.75 11.90
CA HIS A 364 10.62 4.66 11.36
C HIS A 364 9.93 6.02 11.21
N ALA A 365 10.31 6.99 12.04
CA ALA A 365 9.72 8.33 11.99
C ALA A 365 10.07 9.09 10.72
N SER A 366 11.17 8.72 10.04
CA SER A 366 11.62 9.31 8.79
C SER A 366 10.82 8.86 7.56
N TRP A 367 9.99 7.83 7.68
CA TRP A 367 9.29 7.23 6.55
C TRP A 367 7.86 7.78 6.41
N TYR A 368 7.57 8.36 5.24
CA TYR A 368 6.22 8.77 4.85
C TYR A 368 5.74 7.89 3.70
N ILE A 369 5.22 6.73 4.03
CA ILE A 369 4.77 5.74 3.06
C ILE A 369 3.25 5.65 3.09
N THR A 370 2.64 5.77 1.93
CA THR A 370 1.21 5.63 1.67
C THR A 370 0.96 4.37 0.85
N GLU A 371 -0.30 4.09 0.55
CA GLU A 371 -0.69 2.95 -0.25
C GLU A 371 -0.19 2.99 -1.71
N LEU A 372 0.38 4.12 -2.12
CA LEU A 372 1.00 4.31 -3.43
C LEU A 372 2.12 3.29 -3.74
N VAL A 373 2.75 2.70 -2.71
CA VAL A 373 3.76 1.61 -2.87
C VAL A 373 3.16 0.24 -3.18
N LEU A 374 1.84 0.10 -3.10
CA LEU A 374 1.17 -1.17 -3.38
C LEU A 374 0.76 -1.23 -4.84
N GLU A 375 0.67 -2.43 -5.39
CA GLU A 375 0.05 -2.67 -6.70
C GLU A 375 -1.45 -2.41 -6.64
N GLY A 376 -2.04 -2.05 -7.78
CA GLY A 376 -3.46 -1.76 -7.96
C GLY A 376 -4.37 -2.98 -7.97
N LEU A 377 -4.02 -4.07 -7.30
CA LEU A 377 -4.84 -5.28 -7.31
C LEU A 377 -6.20 -5.07 -6.61
N PRO A 378 -7.29 -5.62 -7.17
CA PRO A 378 -8.59 -5.59 -6.52
C PRO A 378 -8.49 -6.19 -5.13
N ARG A 379 -9.00 -5.49 -4.14
CA ARG A 379 -9.07 -6.02 -2.77
C ARG A 379 -10.25 -6.95 -2.62
N PRO A 380 -10.08 -8.11 -2.00
CA PRO A 380 -11.17 -9.05 -1.77
C PRO A 380 -12.28 -8.49 -0.87
#